data_22e7eb8d1335e35e845f0257a26d1194
#
_entry.id   22e7eb8d1335e35e845f0257a26d1194
#
_cell.length_a   1.000
_cell.length_b   1.000
_cell.length_c   1.000
_cell.angle_alpha   90.00
_cell.angle_beta   90.00
_cell.angle_gamma   90.00
#
_symmetry.space_group_name_H-M   'P 1'
#
loop_
_entity.id
_entity.type
_entity.pdbx_description
1 polymer ?
#
loop_
_entity_poly.entity_id
_entity_poly.type
_entity_poly.pdbx_seq_one_letter_code
_entity_poly.pdbx_strand_id
1 'polypeptide(L)'
;MGAMSETFDFAHGDRRSRLVDELRRQVGRWEASIPHDETTFSSGTAGLDRLLPGGSLRYGMLAEWLSGLARSGAATLSLLAAREACRPGGVLVVIDRQQMFYPPAAAAWGIDLNRLIIVRPRSARDELWAAVQALHSPAVAALWAMIDRLDARAFRRLQLAAEAGRTLGLLLRPAYVRGQPSWADVRLEVSPLSVVRRPLHWHHGPRTTDHGRFVQVRVLRSRGGRAGNSTKLQIDDTVHTVQEVKEGYRLSAIGYQPSLLVDNRQPIADSRELNHDTHPLPVAAQLADPAAPSRSARA
;
A
#
# COMPACT_ATOMS: atom_id res chain seq x y z
N MET A 1 -27.58 4.07 51.93
CA MET A 1 -27.56 3.60 50.54
C MET A 1 -26.63 4.56 49.75
N GLY A 2 -25.35 4.30 49.68
CA GLY A 2 -24.41 5.22 49.07
C GLY A 2 -22.96 4.83 49.30
N ALA A 3 -22.50 3.66 48.82
CA ALA A 3 -21.09 3.30 48.91
C ALA A 3 -20.70 2.18 47.90
N MET A 4 -21.23 2.18 46.68
CA MET A 4 -20.87 1.18 45.65
C MET A 4 -20.47 1.78 44.29
N SER A 5 -20.29 3.10 44.19
CA SER A 5 -19.97 3.75 42.89
C SER A 5 -18.52 4.14 42.70
N GLU A 6 -17.70 4.22 43.74
CA GLU A 6 -16.33 4.75 43.65
C GLU A 6 -15.24 3.70 43.35
N THR A 7 -15.52 2.42 43.56
CA THR A 7 -14.50 1.36 43.38
C THR A 7 -14.29 0.93 41.94
N PHE A 8 -15.21 1.25 41.00
CA PHE A 8 -15.10 0.84 39.59
C PHE A 8 -14.23 1.76 38.73
N ASP A 9 -14.09 3.01 39.14
CA ASP A 9 -13.34 4.02 38.36
C ASP A 9 -11.80 3.94 38.58
N PHE A 10 -11.36 3.56 39.77
CA PHE A 10 -9.94 3.41 40.11
C PHE A 10 -9.27 2.26 39.35
N ALA A 11 -9.96 1.14 39.13
CA ALA A 11 -9.40 -0.03 38.43
C ALA A 11 -9.21 0.22 36.92
N HIS A 12 -10.07 1.06 36.31
CA HIS A 12 -9.96 1.45 34.91
C HIS A 12 -8.86 2.46 34.67
N GLY A 13 -8.65 3.41 35.57
CA GLY A 13 -7.57 4.38 35.53
C GLY A 13 -6.19 3.73 35.61
N ASP A 14 -6.01 2.78 36.53
CA ASP A 14 -4.77 2.06 36.73
C ASP A 14 -4.40 1.15 35.52
N ARG A 15 -5.38 0.47 34.93
CA ARG A 15 -5.17 -0.36 33.73
C ARG A 15 -4.76 0.50 32.53
N ARG A 16 -5.39 1.66 32.33
CA ARG A 16 -5.05 2.60 31.25
C ARG A 16 -3.66 3.18 31.44
N SER A 17 -3.29 3.56 32.66
CA SER A 17 -1.97 4.08 32.98
C SER A 17 -0.88 3.04 32.71
N ARG A 18 -1.04 1.80 33.16
CA ARG A 18 -0.10 0.71 32.88
C ARG A 18 0.06 0.43 31.40
N LEU A 19 -1.04 0.44 30.63
CA LEU A 19 -1.00 0.27 29.18
C LEU A 19 -0.21 1.41 28.50
N VAL A 20 -0.44 2.64 28.91
CA VAL A 20 0.28 3.81 28.40
C VAL A 20 1.78 3.71 28.69
N ASP A 21 2.15 3.29 29.90
CA ASP A 21 3.56 3.13 30.27
C ASP A 21 4.24 1.97 29.54
N GLU A 22 3.50 0.89 29.28
CA GLU A 22 4.00 -0.22 28.45
C GLU A 22 4.21 0.23 27.00
N LEU A 23 3.23 0.96 26.43
CA LEU A 23 3.36 1.53 25.09
C LEU A 23 4.53 2.53 24.98
N ARG A 24 4.73 3.37 25.98
CA ARG A 24 5.89 4.29 26.04
C ARG A 24 7.22 3.53 26.07
N ARG A 25 7.32 2.48 26.87
CA ARG A 25 8.52 1.63 26.91
C ARG A 25 8.76 0.92 25.58
N GLN A 26 7.71 0.49 24.91
CA GLN A 26 7.79 -0.16 23.60
C GLN A 26 8.26 0.84 22.53
N VAL A 27 7.69 2.04 22.50
CA VAL A 27 8.11 3.13 21.59
C VAL A 27 9.57 3.50 21.84
N GLY A 28 10.00 3.68 23.10
CA GLY A 28 11.39 3.98 23.41
C GLY A 28 12.39 2.91 22.95
N ARG A 29 12.00 1.62 22.98
CA ARG A 29 12.82 0.54 22.40
C ARG A 29 12.95 0.66 20.88
N TRP A 30 11.87 1.02 20.19
CA TRP A 30 11.91 1.22 18.73
C TRP A 30 12.72 2.45 18.34
N GLU A 31 12.58 3.56 19.08
CA GLU A 31 13.40 4.78 18.87
C GLU A 31 14.90 4.49 18.97
N ALA A 32 15.30 3.73 19.98
CA ALA A 32 16.70 3.34 20.18
C ALA A 32 17.23 2.35 19.11
N SER A 33 16.35 1.71 18.34
CA SER A 33 16.75 0.70 17.37
C SER A 33 17.06 1.26 15.97
N ILE A 34 16.72 2.52 15.68
CA ILE A 34 17.02 3.15 14.38
C ILE A 34 18.42 3.77 14.45
N PRO A 35 19.37 3.32 13.60
CA PRO A 35 20.71 3.91 13.57
C PRO A 35 20.64 5.36 13.13
N HIS A 36 21.24 6.25 13.90
CA HIS A 36 21.28 7.68 13.56
C HIS A 36 22.31 8.02 12.47
N ASP A 37 23.28 7.13 12.24
CA ASP A 37 24.35 7.32 11.25
C ASP A 37 24.00 6.87 9.84
N GLU A 38 23.11 5.87 9.66
CA GLU A 38 22.71 5.43 8.33
C GLU A 38 21.65 6.37 7.76
N THR A 39 22.05 7.17 6.77
CA THR A 39 21.15 8.11 6.11
C THR A 39 20.50 7.54 4.86
N THR A 40 21.11 6.50 4.25
CA THR A 40 20.69 5.91 2.96
C THR A 40 20.57 4.39 3.04
N PHE A 41 19.68 3.83 2.22
CA PHE A 41 19.45 2.39 2.11
C PHE A 41 18.90 2.02 0.73
N SER A 42 18.97 0.75 0.34
CA SER A 42 18.43 0.23 -0.92
C SER A 42 16.90 0.28 -0.93
N SER A 43 16.31 0.44 -2.10
CA SER A 43 14.86 0.25 -2.32
C SER A 43 14.42 -1.22 -2.25
N GLY A 44 15.35 -2.16 -2.09
CA GLY A 44 15.11 -3.60 -2.16
C GLY A 44 15.27 -4.19 -3.56
N THR A 45 15.57 -3.38 -4.57
CA THR A 45 15.83 -3.86 -5.94
C THR A 45 16.89 -3.00 -6.63
N ALA A 46 17.94 -3.63 -7.15
CA ALA A 46 19.02 -2.91 -7.86
C ALA A 46 18.53 -2.11 -9.09
N GLY A 47 17.49 -2.61 -9.78
CA GLY A 47 16.92 -1.91 -10.92
C GLY A 47 16.26 -0.59 -10.53
N LEU A 48 15.61 -0.54 -9.37
CA LEU A 48 15.00 0.69 -8.84
C LEU A 48 16.07 1.61 -8.25
N ASP A 49 17.05 1.07 -7.54
CA ASP A 49 18.13 1.86 -6.95
C ASP A 49 18.84 2.71 -8.01
N ARG A 50 19.13 2.15 -9.20
CA ARG A 50 19.73 2.91 -10.30
C ARG A 50 18.90 4.10 -10.80
N LEU A 51 17.62 4.13 -10.53
CA LEU A 51 16.74 5.24 -10.90
C LEU A 51 16.71 6.35 -9.84
N LEU A 52 17.09 6.01 -8.60
CA LEU A 52 17.01 6.93 -7.47
C LEU A 52 18.19 7.90 -7.43
N PRO A 53 18.02 9.09 -6.82
CA PRO A 53 19.12 10.02 -6.59
C PRO A 53 20.22 9.37 -5.73
N GLY A 54 21.45 9.36 -6.22
CA GLY A 54 22.55 8.72 -5.49
C GLY A 54 22.46 7.20 -5.39
N GLY A 55 21.55 6.56 -6.14
CA GLY A 55 21.42 5.10 -6.15
C GLY A 55 20.74 4.49 -4.94
N SER A 56 20.04 5.30 -4.13
CA SER A 56 19.46 4.84 -2.86
C SER A 56 18.28 5.69 -2.42
N LEU A 57 17.50 5.17 -1.47
CA LEU A 57 16.56 5.94 -0.66
C LEU A 57 17.28 6.50 0.56
N ARG A 58 16.69 7.49 1.22
CA ARG A 58 17.21 8.06 2.47
C ARG A 58 16.08 8.30 3.47
N TYR A 59 16.40 8.26 4.72
CA TYR A 59 15.49 8.69 5.78
C TYR A 59 15.16 10.18 5.65
N GLY A 60 13.92 10.54 5.96
CA GLY A 60 13.42 11.89 5.77
C GLY A 60 12.96 12.22 4.35
N MET A 61 13.06 11.26 3.42
CA MET A 61 12.57 11.42 2.03
C MET A 61 11.08 11.14 1.95
N LEU A 62 10.39 11.90 1.10
CA LEU A 62 9.01 11.61 0.71
C LEU A 62 9.01 11.13 -0.75
N ALA A 63 8.61 9.88 -0.97
CA ALA A 63 8.50 9.26 -2.28
C ALA A 63 7.04 9.05 -2.68
N GLU A 64 6.66 9.51 -3.87
CA GLU A 64 5.32 9.37 -4.43
C GLU A 64 5.30 8.31 -5.52
N TRP A 65 4.41 7.34 -5.39
CA TRP A 65 4.23 6.22 -6.29
C TRP A 65 2.89 6.33 -7.01
N LEU A 66 2.92 6.62 -8.29
CA LEU A 66 1.73 6.73 -9.11
C LEU A 66 1.40 5.42 -9.80
N SER A 67 0.12 5.06 -9.76
CA SER A 67 -0.38 3.86 -10.41
C SER A 67 -1.74 4.09 -11.05
N GLY A 68 -1.89 3.70 -12.30
CA GLY A 68 -3.16 3.80 -13.03
C GLY A 68 -4.09 2.62 -12.88
N LEU A 69 -3.57 1.48 -12.42
CA LEU A 69 -4.32 0.22 -12.40
C LEU A 69 -4.10 -0.52 -11.09
N ALA A 70 -5.13 -1.21 -10.64
CA ALA A 70 -4.99 -2.23 -9.61
C ALA A 70 -3.95 -3.27 -10.08
N ARG A 71 -3.15 -3.82 -9.15
CA ARG A 71 -2.10 -4.81 -9.45
C ARG A 71 -0.93 -4.28 -10.31
N SER A 72 -0.73 -2.98 -10.41
CA SER A 72 0.39 -2.37 -11.14
C SER A 72 1.78 -2.72 -10.57
N GLY A 73 1.87 -3.25 -9.35
CA GLY A 73 3.12 -3.49 -8.66
C GLY A 73 3.61 -2.32 -7.79
N ALA A 74 3.00 -1.14 -7.87
CA ALA A 74 3.40 0.02 -7.09
C ALA A 74 3.37 -0.25 -5.58
N ALA A 75 2.30 -0.90 -5.08
CA ALA A 75 2.19 -1.28 -3.68
C ALA A 75 3.30 -2.25 -3.26
N THR A 76 3.59 -3.27 -4.07
CA THR A 76 4.64 -4.25 -3.78
C THR A 76 6.02 -3.59 -3.71
N LEU A 77 6.36 -2.77 -4.72
CA LEU A 77 7.67 -2.11 -4.78
C LEU A 77 7.85 -1.09 -3.65
N SER A 78 6.80 -0.33 -3.31
CA SER A 78 6.85 0.60 -2.19
C SER A 78 6.94 -0.10 -0.83
N LEU A 79 6.29 -1.27 -0.66
CA LEU A 79 6.44 -2.09 0.55
C LEU A 79 7.84 -2.69 0.68
N LEU A 80 8.49 -3.08 -0.41
CA LEU A 80 9.90 -3.48 -0.37
C LEU A 80 10.80 -2.35 0.12
N ALA A 81 10.58 -1.13 -0.36
CA ALA A 81 11.29 0.04 0.13
C ALA A 81 11.03 0.30 1.63
N ALA A 82 9.78 0.12 2.10
CA ALA A 82 9.44 0.21 3.51
C ALA A 82 10.16 -0.86 4.34
N ARG A 83 10.21 -2.10 3.84
CA ARG A 83 10.93 -3.20 4.49
C ARG A 83 12.40 -2.85 4.71
N GLU A 84 13.07 -2.37 3.68
CA GLU A 84 14.48 -2.00 3.78
C GLU A 84 14.71 -0.84 4.76
N ALA A 85 13.82 0.16 4.77
CA ALA A 85 13.88 1.24 5.77
C ALA A 85 13.72 0.73 7.21
N CYS A 86 12.90 -0.30 7.43
CA CYS A 86 12.66 -0.88 8.76
C CYS A 86 13.73 -1.92 9.18
N ARG A 87 14.64 -2.29 8.27
CA ARG A 87 15.62 -3.36 8.51
C ARG A 87 16.58 -3.07 9.66
N PRO A 88 17.15 -1.85 9.80
CA PRO A 88 17.99 -1.52 10.93
C PRO A 88 17.23 -1.42 12.25
N GLY A 89 15.93 -1.08 12.20
CA GLY A 89 15.08 -0.86 13.36
C GLY A 89 13.84 -0.04 13.02
N GLY A 90 13.07 0.35 14.07
CA GLY A 90 11.86 1.14 13.93
C GLY A 90 10.64 0.36 13.45
N VAL A 91 9.54 1.07 13.23
CA VAL A 91 8.26 0.50 12.84
C VAL A 91 7.82 1.00 11.46
N LEU A 92 7.04 0.16 10.78
CA LEU A 92 6.24 0.56 9.63
C LEU A 92 4.86 1.01 10.11
N VAL A 93 4.48 2.25 9.79
CA VAL A 93 3.12 2.73 9.98
C VAL A 93 2.40 2.71 8.64
N VAL A 94 1.24 2.06 8.59
CA VAL A 94 0.35 2.02 7.43
C VAL A 94 -0.90 2.84 7.72
N ILE A 95 -1.17 3.84 6.90
CA ILE A 95 -2.43 4.59 6.95
C ILE A 95 -3.38 3.98 5.92
N ASP A 96 -4.40 3.30 6.41
CA ASP A 96 -5.32 2.47 5.59
C ASP A 96 -6.78 2.89 5.83
N ARG A 97 -7.15 4.08 5.39
CA ARG A 97 -8.53 4.59 5.49
C ARG A 97 -9.53 3.76 4.68
N GLN A 98 -9.07 3.20 3.57
CA GLN A 98 -9.91 2.42 2.65
C GLN A 98 -10.01 0.94 3.06
N GLN A 99 -9.29 0.50 4.10
CA GLN A 99 -9.23 -0.88 4.59
C GLN A 99 -8.80 -1.90 3.51
N MET A 100 -7.90 -1.49 2.64
CA MET A 100 -7.39 -2.32 1.53
C MET A 100 -6.05 -2.99 1.82
N PHE A 101 -5.38 -2.60 2.90
CA PHE A 101 -4.10 -3.21 3.27
C PHE A 101 -4.32 -4.62 3.84
N TYR A 102 -3.62 -5.59 3.24
CA TYR A 102 -3.70 -6.99 3.64
C TYR A 102 -2.38 -7.46 4.29
N PRO A 103 -2.30 -7.53 5.63
CA PRO A 103 -1.07 -7.85 6.35
C PRO A 103 -0.41 -9.17 5.96
N PRO A 104 -1.15 -10.28 5.70
CA PRO A 104 -0.51 -11.53 5.29
C PRO A 104 0.27 -11.41 3.98
N ALA A 105 -0.23 -10.62 3.01
CA ALA A 105 0.53 -10.36 1.79
C ALA A 105 1.79 -9.54 2.06
N ALA A 106 1.74 -8.56 2.96
CA ALA A 106 2.91 -7.81 3.38
C ALA A 106 3.95 -8.69 4.07
N ALA A 107 3.52 -9.61 4.94
CA ALA A 107 4.39 -10.59 5.60
C ALA A 107 5.08 -11.51 4.59
N ALA A 108 4.38 -11.96 3.55
CA ALA A 108 4.95 -12.77 2.47
C ALA A 108 6.09 -12.03 1.73
N TRP A 109 6.03 -10.71 1.65
CA TRP A 109 7.09 -9.85 1.11
C TRP A 109 8.15 -9.45 2.15
N GLY A 110 8.12 -10.04 3.35
CA GLY A 110 9.13 -9.89 4.40
C GLY A 110 8.93 -8.69 5.32
N ILE A 111 7.72 -8.15 5.40
CA ILE A 111 7.37 -7.15 6.43
C ILE A 111 7.18 -7.87 7.78
N ASP A 112 7.89 -7.40 8.80
CA ASP A 112 7.71 -7.89 10.17
C ASP A 112 6.42 -7.36 10.78
N LEU A 113 5.43 -8.23 10.97
CA LEU A 113 4.12 -7.84 11.52
C LEU A 113 4.20 -7.39 12.99
N ASN A 114 5.25 -7.77 13.74
CA ASN A 114 5.45 -7.30 15.11
C ASN A 114 5.90 -5.82 15.17
N ARG A 115 6.36 -5.28 14.04
CA ARG A 115 6.76 -3.89 13.86
C ARG A 115 5.84 -3.14 12.89
N LEU A 116 4.62 -3.62 12.71
CA LEU A 116 3.61 -3.03 11.84
C LEU A 116 2.49 -2.41 12.66
N ILE A 117 2.23 -1.13 12.44
CA ILE A 117 1.10 -0.41 13.01
C ILE A 117 0.17 -0.01 11.87
N ILE A 118 -1.09 -0.44 11.93
CA ILE A 118 -2.11 -0.07 10.95
C ILE A 118 -3.06 0.93 11.60
N VAL A 119 -3.13 2.12 11.01
CA VAL A 119 -4.04 3.18 11.42
C VAL A 119 -5.16 3.30 10.40
N ARG A 120 -6.41 3.23 10.85
CA ARG A 120 -7.62 3.34 10.02
C ARG A 120 -8.41 4.58 10.38
N PRO A 121 -8.05 5.75 9.85
CA PRO A 121 -8.74 7.00 10.12
C PRO A 121 -10.13 6.99 9.49
N ARG A 122 -11.07 7.70 10.11
CA ARG A 122 -12.46 7.77 9.65
C ARG A 122 -12.69 8.88 8.61
N SER A 123 -11.84 9.88 8.60
CA SER A 123 -11.94 11.01 7.69
C SER A 123 -10.61 11.33 6.99
N ALA A 124 -10.66 12.04 5.86
CA ALA A 124 -9.47 12.51 5.17
C ALA A 124 -8.63 13.49 6.02
N ARG A 125 -9.29 14.22 6.93
CA ARG A 125 -8.61 15.11 7.87
C ARG A 125 -7.79 14.31 8.90
N ASP A 126 -8.37 13.25 9.46
CA ASP A 126 -7.70 12.37 10.41
C ASP A 126 -6.59 11.57 9.72
N GLU A 127 -6.80 11.18 8.46
CA GLU A 127 -5.80 10.52 7.61
C GLU A 127 -4.54 11.38 7.47
N LEU A 128 -4.70 12.64 7.10
CA LEU A 128 -3.60 13.59 6.99
C LEU A 128 -2.94 13.85 8.34
N TRP A 129 -3.74 14.03 9.41
CA TRP A 129 -3.23 14.25 10.75
C TRP A 129 -2.40 13.05 11.22
N ALA A 130 -2.92 11.83 11.09
CA ALA A 130 -2.22 10.61 11.49
C ALA A 130 -0.93 10.41 10.69
N ALA A 131 -0.95 10.68 9.38
CA ALA A 131 0.24 10.62 8.54
C ALA A 131 1.34 11.59 8.99
N VAL A 132 0.96 12.84 9.33
CA VAL A 132 1.90 13.84 9.84
C VAL A 132 2.48 13.40 11.19
N GLN A 133 1.66 12.87 12.12
CA GLN A 133 2.14 12.40 13.42
C GLN A 133 3.11 11.22 13.27
N ALA A 134 2.79 10.26 12.40
CA ALA A 134 3.67 9.13 12.13
C ALA A 134 5.01 9.56 11.51
N LEU A 135 4.97 10.50 10.56
CA LEU A 135 6.19 11.04 9.92
C LEU A 135 7.10 11.80 10.89
N HIS A 136 6.53 12.44 11.92
CA HIS A 136 7.31 13.14 12.95
C HIS A 136 7.90 12.23 14.03
N SER A 137 7.43 10.99 14.12
CA SER A 137 7.86 10.09 15.20
C SER A 137 9.22 9.46 14.90
N PRO A 138 10.22 9.60 15.76
CA PRO A 138 11.54 9.00 15.56
C PRO A 138 11.52 7.46 15.68
N ALA A 139 10.46 6.86 16.22
CA ALA A 139 10.28 5.42 16.26
C ALA A 139 9.82 4.84 14.91
N VAL A 140 9.37 5.69 13.98
CA VAL A 140 8.83 5.27 12.68
C VAL A 140 9.91 5.34 11.62
N ALA A 141 10.33 4.18 11.10
CA ALA A 141 11.30 4.11 10.03
C ALA A 141 10.64 4.42 8.67
N ALA A 142 9.41 3.95 8.47
CA ALA A 142 8.65 4.20 7.25
C ALA A 142 7.16 4.44 7.53
N LEU A 143 6.58 5.38 6.78
CA LEU A 143 5.13 5.55 6.60
C LEU A 143 4.74 5.06 5.22
N TRP A 144 3.73 4.23 5.12
CA TRP A 144 3.09 3.82 3.88
C TRP A 144 1.62 4.24 3.89
N ALA A 145 1.18 5.01 2.89
CA ALA A 145 -0.17 5.55 2.85
C ALA A 145 -0.74 5.59 1.44
N MET A 146 -2.02 5.24 1.29
CA MET A 146 -2.78 5.39 0.06
C MET A 146 -3.62 6.67 0.15
N ILE A 147 -3.15 7.78 -0.41
CA ILE A 147 -3.81 9.08 -0.30
C ILE A 147 -4.15 9.62 -1.69
N ASP A 148 -5.43 9.68 -2.03
CA ASP A 148 -5.88 10.10 -3.35
C ASP A 148 -5.74 11.61 -3.56
N ARG A 149 -6.21 12.40 -2.59
CA ARG A 149 -6.30 13.86 -2.70
C ARG A 149 -5.40 14.54 -1.68
N LEU A 150 -4.46 15.31 -2.17
CA LEU A 150 -3.60 16.19 -1.39
C LEU A 150 -3.56 17.56 -2.06
N ASP A 151 -3.91 18.61 -1.34
CA ASP A 151 -3.59 19.97 -1.76
C ASP A 151 -2.10 20.28 -1.56
N ALA A 152 -1.63 21.37 -2.14
CA ALA A 152 -0.21 21.73 -2.08
C ALA A 152 0.28 21.96 -0.64
N ARG A 153 -0.59 22.52 0.24
CA ARG A 153 -0.24 22.78 1.65
C ARG A 153 -0.11 21.50 2.44
N ALA A 154 -1.08 20.59 2.30
CA ALA A 154 -1.05 19.28 2.95
C ALA A 154 0.17 18.45 2.49
N PHE A 155 0.46 18.47 1.19
CA PHE A 155 1.60 17.77 0.64
C PHE A 155 2.94 18.31 1.16
N ARG A 156 3.08 19.68 1.19
CA ARG A 156 4.27 20.31 1.78
C ARG A 156 4.42 19.98 3.26
N ARG A 157 3.32 19.91 4.01
CA ARG A 157 3.32 19.53 5.42
C ARG A 157 3.84 18.11 5.64
N LEU A 158 3.42 17.15 4.80
CA LEU A 158 3.93 15.76 4.84
C LEU A 158 5.43 15.73 4.54
N GLN A 159 5.89 16.48 3.55
CA GLN A 159 7.30 16.51 3.19
C GLN A 159 8.16 17.06 4.34
N LEU A 160 7.74 18.17 4.97
CA LEU A 160 8.44 18.73 6.12
C LEU A 160 8.41 17.80 7.34
N ALA A 161 7.30 17.09 7.55
CA ALA A 161 7.18 16.12 8.64
C ALA A 161 8.12 14.92 8.44
N ALA A 162 8.23 14.40 7.21
CA ALA A 162 9.16 13.34 6.86
C ALA A 162 10.63 13.76 7.13
N GLU A 163 10.98 14.97 6.67
CA GLU A 163 12.31 15.53 6.85
C GLU A 163 12.66 15.71 8.33
N ALA A 164 11.74 16.31 9.12
CA ALA A 164 11.94 16.57 10.55
C ALA A 164 12.03 15.29 11.39
N GLY A 165 11.18 14.30 11.12
CA GLY A 165 11.18 13.01 11.83
C GLY A 165 12.16 11.99 11.27
N ARG A 166 12.88 12.30 10.18
CA ARG A 166 13.77 11.35 9.49
C ARG A 166 13.07 10.04 9.10
N THR A 167 11.79 10.11 8.76
CA THR A 167 10.98 8.95 8.40
C THR A 167 10.84 8.87 6.88
N LEU A 168 11.01 7.68 6.28
CA LEU A 168 10.68 7.48 4.87
C LEU A 168 9.18 7.56 4.67
N GLY A 169 8.69 8.54 3.91
CA GLY A 169 7.29 8.64 3.53
C GLY A 169 7.04 8.01 2.15
N LEU A 170 6.13 7.05 2.07
CA LEU A 170 5.74 6.36 0.84
C LEU A 170 4.26 6.61 0.57
N LEU A 171 3.99 7.48 -0.41
CA LEU A 171 2.63 7.84 -0.80
C LEU A 171 2.23 7.12 -2.09
N LEU A 172 1.21 6.27 -2.01
CA LEU A 172 0.60 5.67 -3.18
C LEU A 172 -0.56 6.53 -3.64
N ARG A 173 -0.54 6.92 -4.89
CA ARG A 173 -1.54 7.81 -5.46
C ARG A 173 -1.98 7.35 -6.86
N PRO A 174 -3.22 7.64 -7.24
CA PRO A 174 -3.71 7.28 -8.56
C PRO A 174 -2.99 8.07 -9.67
N ALA A 175 -2.82 7.45 -10.84
CA ALA A 175 -2.09 8.06 -11.96
C ALA A 175 -2.72 9.35 -12.49
N TYR A 176 -4.02 9.57 -12.27
CA TYR A 176 -4.68 10.82 -12.72
C TYR A 176 -4.12 12.08 -12.06
N VAL A 177 -3.42 11.96 -10.90
CA VAL A 177 -2.76 13.10 -10.26
C VAL A 177 -1.41 13.45 -10.88
N ARG A 178 -1.00 12.77 -11.95
CA ARG A 178 0.31 12.95 -12.61
C ARG A 178 0.61 14.42 -12.96
N GLY A 179 -0.40 15.16 -13.44
CA GLY A 179 -0.28 16.59 -13.78
C GLY A 179 -0.30 17.55 -12.59
N GLN A 180 -0.58 17.05 -11.38
CA GLN A 180 -0.65 17.90 -10.20
C GLN A 180 0.73 18.22 -9.62
N PRO A 181 0.92 19.39 -8.98
CA PRO A 181 2.14 19.71 -8.26
C PRO A 181 2.45 18.66 -7.18
N SER A 182 3.74 18.36 -7.01
CA SER A 182 4.22 17.39 -6.01
C SER A 182 5.38 17.98 -5.22
N TRP A 183 5.38 17.77 -3.92
CA TRP A 183 6.48 18.09 -3.01
C TRP A 183 7.35 16.87 -2.68
N ALA A 184 7.07 15.72 -3.32
CA ALA A 184 7.90 14.53 -3.15
C ALA A 184 9.33 14.76 -3.64
N ASP A 185 10.30 14.16 -2.96
CA ASP A 185 11.69 14.15 -3.39
C ASP A 185 11.87 13.30 -4.65
N VAL A 186 11.15 12.18 -4.71
CA VAL A 186 11.08 11.30 -5.88
C VAL A 186 9.62 11.00 -6.22
N ARG A 187 9.28 11.10 -7.50
CA ARG A 187 7.97 10.75 -8.04
C ARG A 187 8.14 9.68 -9.10
N LEU A 188 7.58 8.52 -8.83
CA LEU A 188 7.67 7.33 -9.65
C LEU A 188 6.31 6.98 -10.23
N GLU A 189 6.29 6.57 -11.48
CA GLU A 189 5.11 5.99 -12.14
C GLU A 189 5.35 4.50 -12.36
N VAL A 190 4.42 3.67 -11.94
CA VAL A 190 4.50 2.22 -12.11
C VAL A 190 3.37 1.79 -13.04
N SER A 191 3.74 1.27 -14.19
CA SER A 191 2.81 0.83 -15.24
C SER A 191 3.01 -0.66 -15.53
N PRO A 192 1.94 -1.45 -15.67
CA PRO A 192 2.06 -2.83 -16.06
C PRO A 192 2.55 -2.94 -17.51
N LEU A 193 3.33 -3.98 -17.78
CA LEU A 193 3.76 -4.34 -19.12
C LEU A 193 3.09 -5.66 -19.51
N SER A 194 2.63 -5.76 -20.77
CA SER A 194 2.21 -7.03 -21.34
C SER A 194 3.40 -7.75 -21.96
N VAL A 195 3.46 -9.06 -21.75
CA VAL A 195 4.37 -9.91 -22.51
C VAL A 195 3.73 -10.17 -23.86
N VAL A 196 4.33 -9.64 -24.93
CA VAL A 196 3.92 -9.98 -26.29
C VAL A 196 4.39 -11.41 -26.56
N ARG A 197 3.48 -12.38 -26.46
CA ARG A 197 3.78 -13.77 -26.85
C ARG A 197 4.11 -13.77 -28.34
N ARG A 198 5.29 -14.30 -28.70
CA ARG A 198 5.62 -14.60 -30.10
C ARG A 198 4.61 -15.62 -30.66
N PRO A 199 4.22 -15.51 -31.94
CA PRO A 199 3.42 -16.53 -32.60
C PRO A 199 4.07 -17.92 -32.52
N LEU A 200 3.25 -18.94 -32.42
CA LEU A 200 3.51 -20.35 -32.10
C LEU A 200 4.36 -21.12 -33.12
N HIS A 201 5.52 -20.67 -33.54
CA HIS A 201 6.38 -21.44 -34.46
C HIS A 201 7.72 -21.93 -33.88
N TRP A 202 7.90 -21.85 -32.56
CA TRP A 202 9.09 -22.44 -31.93
C TRP A 202 8.67 -23.62 -31.03
N HIS A 203 8.61 -24.81 -31.61
CA HIS A 203 8.62 -26.08 -30.89
C HIS A 203 10.00 -26.22 -30.23
N HIS A 204 10.01 -26.58 -28.94
CA HIS A 204 11.18 -26.88 -28.11
C HIS A 204 11.98 -25.70 -27.51
N GLY A 205 11.35 -24.88 -26.68
CA GLY A 205 12.00 -24.14 -25.61
C GLY A 205 11.39 -24.52 -24.26
N PRO A 206 12.12 -24.43 -23.11
CA PRO A 206 11.54 -24.76 -21.81
C PRO A 206 10.28 -23.93 -21.60
N ARG A 207 9.20 -24.59 -21.18
CA ARG A 207 7.96 -23.95 -20.73
C ARG A 207 8.31 -23.17 -19.46
N THR A 208 8.75 -21.94 -19.59
CA THR A 208 8.75 -21.01 -18.48
C THR A 208 7.29 -20.64 -18.24
N THR A 209 6.68 -21.24 -17.26
CA THR A 209 5.49 -20.72 -16.61
C THR A 209 5.92 -19.41 -15.94
N ASP A 210 5.90 -18.31 -16.72
CA ASP A 210 6.16 -16.98 -16.20
C ASP A 210 5.02 -16.59 -15.25
N HIS A 211 5.15 -16.96 -13.98
CA HIS A 211 4.20 -16.63 -12.92
C HIS A 211 4.38 -15.21 -12.37
N GLY A 212 5.03 -14.31 -13.11
CA GLY A 212 5.36 -12.95 -12.67
C GLY A 212 4.59 -11.86 -13.40
N ARG A 213 4.41 -10.73 -12.72
CA ARG A 213 3.93 -9.48 -13.30
C ARG A 213 5.12 -8.68 -13.83
N PHE A 214 5.02 -8.21 -15.07
CA PHE A 214 6.02 -7.30 -15.62
C PHE A 214 5.55 -5.86 -15.46
N VAL A 215 6.42 -5.01 -14.96
CA VAL A 215 6.12 -3.60 -14.72
C VAL A 215 7.24 -2.72 -15.23
N GLN A 216 6.89 -1.52 -15.68
CA GLN A 216 7.84 -0.44 -15.92
C GLN A 216 7.74 0.57 -14.79
N VAL A 217 8.87 0.91 -14.20
CA VAL A 217 8.99 2.02 -13.26
C VAL A 217 9.68 3.18 -13.96
N ARG A 218 9.05 4.34 -13.99
CA ARG A 218 9.56 5.57 -14.60
C ARG A 218 9.68 6.67 -13.58
N VAL A 219 10.80 7.37 -13.58
CA VAL A 219 11.00 8.56 -12.76
C VAL A 219 10.33 9.75 -13.45
N LEU A 220 9.26 10.28 -12.85
CA LEU A 220 8.59 11.50 -13.34
C LEU A 220 9.29 12.76 -12.82
N ARG A 221 9.79 12.69 -11.60
CA ARG A 221 10.51 13.77 -10.92
C ARG A 221 11.49 13.17 -9.92
N SER A 222 12.64 13.82 -9.79
CA SER A 222 13.66 13.48 -8.79
C SER A 222 14.36 14.75 -8.34
N ARG A 223 14.42 15.00 -7.03
CA ARG A 223 15.20 16.10 -6.47
C ARG A 223 16.67 15.65 -6.37
N GLY A 224 17.54 16.23 -7.16
CA GLY A 224 18.95 15.85 -7.25
C GLY A 224 19.25 14.65 -8.15
N GLY A 225 18.24 14.13 -8.88
CA GLY A 225 18.38 13.05 -9.86
C GLY A 225 17.82 13.43 -11.24
N ARG A 226 17.89 12.49 -12.18
CA ARG A 226 17.38 12.66 -13.55
C ARG A 226 15.95 12.15 -13.67
N ALA A 227 15.05 12.99 -14.16
CA ALA A 227 13.71 12.59 -14.58
C ALA A 227 13.76 11.91 -15.96
N GLY A 228 12.74 11.07 -16.24
CA GLY A 228 12.60 10.39 -17.54
C GLY A 228 13.21 9.00 -17.60
N ASN A 229 14.17 8.67 -16.73
CA ASN A 229 14.74 7.33 -16.65
C ASN A 229 13.69 6.30 -16.27
N SER A 230 13.84 5.08 -16.79
CA SER A 230 12.93 3.97 -16.45
C SER A 230 13.67 2.65 -16.39
N THR A 231 13.12 1.70 -15.63
CA THR A 231 13.56 0.31 -15.59
C THR A 231 12.36 -0.63 -15.75
N LYS A 232 12.60 -1.84 -16.20
CA LYS A 232 11.61 -2.89 -16.34
C LYS A 232 11.88 -3.97 -15.30
N LEU A 233 10.89 -4.30 -14.53
CA LEU A 233 10.99 -5.26 -13.43
C LEU A 233 9.98 -6.40 -13.63
N GLN A 234 10.39 -7.60 -13.25
CA GLN A 234 9.51 -8.75 -13.09
C GLN A 234 9.27 -8.94 -11.59
N ILE A 235 8.01 -8.95 -11.19
CA ILE A 235 7.57 -9.21 -9.82
C ILE A 235 7.00 -10.62 -9.81
N ASP A 236 7.63 -11.52 -9.12
CA ASP A 236 7.16 -12.89 -8.93
C ASP A 236 6.44 -12.99 -7.57
N ASP A 237 5.11 -13.10 -7.63
CA ASP A 237 4.26 -13.19 -6.44
C ASP A 237 4.29 -14.59 -5.78
N THR A 238 4.85 -15.60 -6.46
CA THR A 238 4.93 -16.97 -5.94
C THR A 238 6.12 -17.15 -5.00
N VAL A 239 7.27 -16.61 -5.41
CA VAL A 239 8.51 -16.67 -4.63
C VAL A 239 8.87 -15.34 -3.96
N HIS A 240 8.00 -14.34 -4.10
CA HIS A 240 8.11 -13.00 -3.51
C HIS A 240 9.44 -12.32 -3.82
N THR A 241 9.83 -12.33 -5.09
CA THR A 241 11.07 -11.71 -5.58
C THR A 241 10.79 -10.67 -6.63
N VAL A 242 11.69 -9.68 -6.74
CA VAL A 242 11.68 -8.69 -7.81
C VAL A 242 13.03 -8.73 -8.50
N GLN A 243 13.01 -8.87 -9.82
CA GLN A 243 14.20 -8.93 -10.64
C GLN A 243 14.10 -7.95 -11.80
N GLU A 244 15.25 -7.48 -12.27
CA GLU A 244 15.27 -6.71 -13.52
C GLU A 244 15.05 -7.64 -14.71
N VAL A 245 14.26 -7.13 -15.66
CA VAL A 245 13.96 -7.90 -16.88
C VAL A 245 15.22 -7.99 -17.74
N LYS A 246 15.68 -9.22 -17.97
CA LYS A 246 16.82 -9.49 -18.86
C LYS A 246 16.48 -9.12 -20.30
N GLU A 247 17.50 -8.72 -21.08
CA GLU A 247 17.37 -8.51 -22.52
C GLU A 247 16.86 -9.78 -23.22
N GLY A 248 15.89 -9.63 -24.13
CA GLY A 248 15.26 -10.75 -24.85
C GLY A 248 13.76 -10.83 -24.71
N TYR A 249 13.15 -10.18 -23.74
CA TYR A 249 11.71 -10.07 -23.63
C TYR A 249 11.18 -8.91 -24.50
N ARG A 250 10.27 -9.20 -25.44
CA ARG A 250 9.48 -8.15 -26.08
C ARG A 250 8.32 -7.78 -25.17
N LEU A 251 8.44 -6.66 -24.50
CA LEU A 251 7.43 -6.10 -23.60
C LEU A 251 6.82 -4.87 -24.26
N SER A 252 5.49 -4.75 -24.23
CA SER A 252 4.78 -3.52 -24.62
C SER A 252 4.07 -2.93 -23.40
N ALA A 253 4.06 -1.60 -23.30
CA ALA A 253 3.26 -0.93 -22.28
C ALA A 253 1.77 -1.19 -22.57
N ILE A 254 1.02 -1.56 -21.54
CA ILE A 254 -0.43 -1.55 -21.60
C ILE A 254 -0.81 -0.08 -21.52
N GLY A 255 -1.20 0.50 -22.66
CA GLY A 255 -1.64 1.89 -22.71
C GLY A 255 -2.82 2.09 -21.75
N TYR A 256 -2.69 3.01 -20.81
CA TYR A 256 -3.84 3.57 -20.13
C TYR A 256 -4.58 4.44 -21.14
N GLN A 257 -5.59 3.86 -21.79
CA GLN A 257 -6.65 4.68 -22.37
C GLN A 257 -7.54 5.08 -21.19
N PRO A 258 -7.64 6.37 -20.84
CA PRO A 258 -8.73 6.81 -20.02
C PRO A 258 -9.99 6.43 -20.80
N SER A 259 -10.68 5.39 -20.34
CA SER A 259 -12.01 5.10 -20.84
C SER A 259 -12.80 6.39 -20.62
N LEU A 260 -13.17 7.02 -21.73
CA LEU A 260 -14.21 8.00 -21.80
C LEU A 260 -15.34 7.43 -20.95
N LEU A 261 -15.70 8.11 -19.89
CA LEU A 261 -16.92 7.88 -19.15
C LEU A 261 -18.03 7.87 -20.22
N VAL A 262 -18.42 6.68 -20.63
CA VAL A 262 -19.61 6.51 -21.44
C VAL A 262 -20.75 6.93 -20.53
N ASP A 263 -21.25 8.12 -20.83
CA ASP A 263 -22.49 8.65 -20.27
C ASP A 263 -23.59 7.65 -20.62
N ASN A 264 -23.95 6.80 -19.68
CA ASN A 264 -24.90 5.71 -19.86
C ASN A 264 -26.32 6.28 -19.79
N ARG A 265 -26.63 7.27 -20.65
CA ARG A 265 -27.98 7.72 -21.00
C ARG A 265 -28.29 7.27 -22.42
N GLN A 266 -28.51 5.97 -22.60
CA GLN A 266 -29.28 5.50 -23.75
C GLN A 266 -30.65 5.02 -23.31
N PRO A 267 -31.71 5.42 -24.03
CA PRO A 267 -33.09 5.00 -23.75
C PRO A 267 -33.27 3.51 -24.06
N ILE A 268 -34.01 2.87 -23.20
CA ILE A 268 -34.44 1.47 -23.35
C ILE A 268 -35.28 1.38 -24.63
N ALA A 269 -34.70 0.80 -25.67
CA ALA A 269 -35.46 0.37 -26.84
C ALA A 269 -35.89 -1.09 -26.66
N ASP A 270 -37.19 -1.27 -26.73
CA ASP A 270 -37.91 -2.52 -26.80
C ASP A 270 -37.23 -3.52 -27.75
N SER A 271 -36.94 -4.72 -27.28
CA SER A 271 -36.64 -5.87 -28.12
C SER A 271 -37.25 -7.13 -27.51
N ARG A 272 -38.31 -7.52 -28.14
CA ARG A 272 -38.96 -8.81 -27.99
C ARG A 272 -38.02 -9.96 -28.42
N GLU A 273 -38.20 -11.07 -27.71
CA GLU A 273 -38.01 -12.46 -28.12
C GLU A 273 -36.61 -12.94 -28.48
N LEU A 274 -36.07 -13.78 -27.59
CA LEU A 274 -35.53 -15.09 -27.99
C LEU A 274 -35.43 -16.02 -26.79
N ASN A 275 -36.24 -17.08 -26.81
CA ASN A 275 -36.17 -18.25 -25.93
C ASN A 275 -34.81 -18.91 -26.00
N HIS A 276 -34.18 -19.17 -24.84
CA HIS A 276 -33.31 -20.33 -24.69
C HIS A 276 -33.36 -20.85 -23.23
N ASP A 277 -33.62 -22.13 -23.17
CA ASP A 277 -33.69 -22.98 -21.99
C ASP A 277 -32.49 -22.82 -21.10
N THR A 278 -32.72 -22.44 -19.84
CA THR A 278 -31.73 -22.55 -18.77
C THR A 278 -32.23 -23.53 -17.72
N HIS A 279 -31.57 -24.66 -17.63
CA HIS A 279 -31.68 -25.60 -16.51
C HIS A 279 -31.26 -24.92 -15.20
N PRO A 280 -32.03 -25.03 -14.13
CA PRO A 280 -31.62 -24.55 -12.81
C PRO A 280 -30.70 -25.54 -12.14
N LEU A 281 -29.55 -25.06 -11.65
CA LEU A 281 -28.70 -25.79 -10.74
C LEU A 281 -29.31 -25.76 -9.33
N PRO A 282 -29.28 -26.84 -8.56
CA PRO A 282 -29.86 -26.89 -7.23
C PRO A 282 -28.95 -26.20 -6.20
N VAL A 283 -29.48 -25.17 -5.54
CA VAL A 283 -28.87 -24.60 -4.34
C VAL A 283 -29.39 -25.38 -3.14
N ALA A 284 -28.56 -26.22 -2.59
CA ALA A 284 -28.78 -26.83 -1.28
C ALA A 284 -27.92 -26.11 -0.24
N ALA A 285 -28.55 -25.44 0.72
CA ALA A 285 -28.08 -25.37 2.10
C ALA A 285 -29.12 -24.61 2.94
N GLN A 286 -29.98 -25.38 3.59
CA GLN A 286 -30.72 -24.95 4.75
C GLN A 286 -29.76 -24.75 5.92
N LEU A 287 -29.71 -23.57 6.48
CA LEU A 287 -29.21 -23.35 7.84
C LEU A 287 -30.42 -23.15 8.75
N ALA A 288 -30.54 -24.08 9.70
CA ALA A 288 -31.61 -24.10 10.69
C ALA A 288 -31.50 -22.92 11.66
N ASP A 289 -32.63 -22.25 11.91
CA ASP A 289 -32.82 -21.30 12.99
C ASP A 289 -32.85 -22.04 14.34
N PRO A 290 -32.19 -21.54 15.40
CA PRO A 290 -32.41 -22.02 16.75
C PRO A 290 -33.64 -21.35 17.36
N ALA A 291 -34.53 -22.17 17.88
CA ALA A 291 -35.82 -21.87 18.49
C ALA A 291 -35.76 -20.82 19.63
N ALA A 292 -36.68 -19.87 19.58
CA ALA A 292 -36.99 -18.96 20.68
C ALA A 292 -37.75 -19.69 21.83
N PRO A 293 -37.48 -19.36 23.10
CA PRO A 293 -38.21 -19.95 24.22
C PRO A 293 -39.61 -19.30 24.39
N SER A 294 -40.61 -20.15 24.51
CA SER A 294 -41.98 -19.81 24.80
C SER A 294 -42.14 -19.20 26.22
N ARG A 295 -42.76 -18.02 26.31
CA ARG A 295 -43.29 -17.49 27.57
C ARG A 295 -44.62 -18.15 27.86
N SER A 296 -44.69 -18.99 28.90
CA SER A 296 -45.93 -19.43 29.52
C SER A 296 -46.48 -18.35 30.45
N ALA A 297 -47.74 -18.02 30.24
CA ALA A 297 -48.58 -17.24 31.16
C ALA A 297 -48.93 -18.07 32.39
N ARG A 298 -48.89 -17.44 33.58
CA ARG A 298 -49.78 -17.72 34.72
C ARG A 298 -49.79 -16.52 35.65
N ALA A 299 -51.03 -16.06 35.83
CA ALA A 299 -51.84 -15.75 37.01
C ALA A 299 -51.20 -14.75 37.97
#